data_849e26b5911b940457cf5b9b7aaef3b8
#
_entry.id   849e26b5911b940457cf5b9b7aaef3b8
#
_cell.length_a   1.000
_cell.length_b   1.000
_cell.length_c   1.000
_cell.angle_alpha   90.00
_cell.angle_beta   90.00
_cell.angle_gamma   90.00
#
_symmetry.space_group_name_H-M   'P 1'
#
loop_
_entity.id
_entity.type
_entity.pdbx_description
1 polymer ?
#
loop_
_entity_poly.entity_id
_entity_poly.type
_entity_poly.pdbx_seq_one_letter_code
_entity_poly.pdbx_strand_id
1 'polypeptide(L)'
;MTEHSLWRFSRAFHRAINDHQTEDLEALIDDDVDWAIYGPIDMFPFLGARHGKVAVLDVCRQIADNFRIRKHDRETVMLGEESASSMLRYSLTALDSNKPISLRLAHFAQFKAGRLLNIRVVLDTFDLVEQALGRPIHLQKFAFRH
;
A
#
# COMPACT_ATOMS: atom_id res chain seq x y z
N MET A 1 -15.55 -5.15 23.31
CA MET A 1 -14.73 -5.83 22.30
C MET A 1 -13.73 -4.87 21.70
N THR A 2 -12.48 -5.25 21.64
CA THR A 2 -11.43 -4.42 21.05
C THR A 2 -11.43 -4.60 19.52
N GLU A 3 -11.42 -3.50 18.82
CA GLU A 3 -11.30 -3.50 17.38
C GLU A 3 -9.93 -4.06 16.95
N HIS A 4 -9.90 -4.87 15.88
CA HIS A 4 -8.64 -5.40 15.34
C HIS A 4 -7.72 -4.26 14.89
N SER A 5 -6.43 -4.42 15.11
CA SER A 5 -5.42 -3.41 14.76
C SER A 5 -5.42 -3.05 13.28
N LEU A 6 -5.79 -3.99 12.39
CA LEU A 6 -5.89 -3.71 10.96
C LEU A 6 -6.82 -2.53 10.66
N TRP A 7 -7.97 -2.48 11.31
CA TRP A 7 -8.96 -1.45 11.01
C TRP A 7 -8.48 -0.07 11.47
N ARG A 8 -7.86 -0.02 12.63
CA ARG A 8 -7.26 1.23 13.13
C ARG A 8 -6.14 1.71 12.23
N PHE A 9 -5.27 0.79 11.83
CA PHE A 9 -4.16 1.11 10.92
C PHE A 9 -4.70 1.60 9.58
N SER A 10 -5.68 0.92 9.00
CA SER A 10 -6.26 1.28 7.72
C SER A 10 -6.83 2.71 7.74
N ARG A 11 -7.60 3.04 8.76
CA ARG A 11 -8.16 4.39 8.89
C ARG A 11 -7.08 5.45 9.04
N ALA A 12 -6.06 5.17 9.86
CA ALA A 12 -4.96 6.11 10.08
C ALA A 12 -4.14 6.31 8.81
N PHE A 13 -3.89 5.25 8.06
CA PHE A 13 -3.19 5.31 6.78
C PHE A 13 -3.96 6.17 5.77
N HIS A 14 -5.26 5.94 5.61
CA HIS A 14 -6.07 6.71 4.67
C HIS A 14 -6.13 8.19 5.05
N ARG A 15 -6.19 8.49 6.35
CA ARG A 15 -6.15 9.88 6.83
C ARG A 15 -4.79 10.53 6.55
N ALA A 16 -3.71 9.80 6.74
CA ALA A 16 -2.37 10.30 6.44
C ALA A 16 -2.22 10.64 4.95
N ILE A 17 -2.74 9.79 4.08
CA ILE A 17 -2.65 10.01 2.63
C ILE A 17 -3.57 11.16 2.18
N ASN A 18 -4.83 11.16 2.58
CA ASN A 18 -5.82 12.10 2.06
C ASN A 18 -5.83 13.46 2.76
N ASP A 19 -5.58 13.46 4.05
CA ASP A 19 -5.69 14.70 4.88
C ASP A 19 -4.32 15.19 5.36
N HIS A 20 -3.25 14.49 5.03
CA HIS A 20 -1.88 14.79 5.48
C HIS A 20 -1.75 14.82 7.01
N GLN A 21 -2.61 14.06 7.72
CA GLN A 21 -2.59 13.94 9.17
C GLN A 21 -1.96 12.62 9.55
N THR A 22 -0.77 12.67 10.14
CA THR A 22 0.07 11.51 10.40
C THR A 22 0.12 11.09 11.87
N GLU A 23 -0.44 11.86 12.78
CA GLU A 23 -0.31 11.62 14.23
C GLU A 23 -0.81 10.24 14.64
N ASP A 24 -2.00 9.85 14.15
CA ASP A 24 -2.56 8.53 14.46
C ASP A 24 -1.73 7.41 13.86
N LEU A 25 -1.24 7.61 12.64
CA LEU A 25 -0.40 6.62 11.97
C LEU A 25 0.92 6.43 12.71
N GLU A 26 1.56 7.52 13.15
CA GLU A 26 2.79 7.46 13.93
C GLU A 26 2.61 6.62 15.19
N ALA A 27 1.47 6.78 15.87
CA ALA A 27 1.17 6.03 17.09
C ALA A 27 0.92 4.54 16.84
N LEU A 28 0.53 4.16 15.62
CA LEU A 28 0.16 2.80 15.27
C LEU A 28 1.28 2.03 14.54
N ILE A 29 2.45 2.62 14.39
CA ILE A 29 3.61 1.99 13.76
C ILE A 29 4.69 1.77 14.81
N ASP A 30 5.25 0.57 14.86
CA ASP A 30 6.38 0.26 15.74
C ASP A 30 7.64 0.99 15.26
N ASP A 31 8.50 1.39 16.20
CA ASP A 31 9.74 2.09 15.87
C ASP A 31 10.66 1.27 14.96
N ASP A 32 10.61 -0.06 15.08
CA ASP A 32 11.44 -0.99 14.31
C ASP A 32 10.65 -1.65 13.17
N VAL A 33 9.61 -1.00 12.68
CA VAL A 33 8.76 -1.58 11.63
C VAL A 33 9.54 -2.00 10.40
N ASP A 34 9.19 -3.19 9.86
CA ASP A 34 9.65 -3.66 8.57
C ASP A 34 8.54 -3.48 7.55
N TRP A 35 8.85 -2.79 6.48
CA TRP A 35 7.88 -2.41 5.46
C TRP A 35 8.42 -2.73 4.08
N ALA A 36 7.60 -3.33 3.22
CA ALA A 36 7.96 -3.48 1.82
C ALA A 36 6.71 -3.46 0.94
N ILE A 37 6.79 -2.70 -0.14
CA ILE A 37 5.83 -2.72 -1.23
C ILE A 37 6.59 -3.16 -2.47
N TYR A 38 6.30 -4.36 -2.95
CA TYR A 38 6.99 -4.93 -4.10
C TYR A 38 6.40 -4.33 -5.38
N GLY A 39 7.24 -3.68 -6.17
CA GLY A 39 6.81 -3.04 -7.40
C GLY A 39 7.96 -2.35 -8.14
N PRO A 40 7.66 -1.62 -9.22
CA PRO A 40 8.67 -1.01 -10.09
C PRO A 40 9.27 0.25 -9.45
N ILE A 41 10.34 0.09 -8.70
CA ILE A 41 10.99 1.18 -7.95
C ILE A 41 11.55 2.27 -8.85
N ASP A 42 11.91 1.92 -10.09
CA ASP A 42 12.44 2.91 -11.03
C ASP A 42 11.38 3.93 -11.47
N MET A 43 10.11 3.52 -11.49
CA MET A 43 8.99 4.42 -11.78
C MET A 43 8.43 5.09 -10.54
N PHE A 44 8.41 4.35 -9.43
CA PHE A 44 7.80 4.80 -8.19
C PHE A 44 8.81 4.61 -7.04
N PRO A 45 9.65 5.63 -6.78
CA PRO A 45 10.73 5.51 -5.80
C PRO A 45 10.28 5.22 -4.37
N PHE A 46 9.01 5.48 -4.04
CA PHE A 46 8.45 5.19 -2.72
C PHE A 46 8.11 3.70 -2.54
N LEU A 47 8.22 2.88 -3.59
CA LEU A 47 8.10 1.43 -3.46
C LEU A 47 9.41 0.81 -2.96
N GLY A 48 9.38 -0.48 -2.64
CA GLY A 48 10.52 -1.22 -2.13
C GLY A 48 10.50 -1.37 -0.62
N ALA A 49 11.64 -1.80 -0.08
CA ALA A 49 11.76 -2.09 1.35
C ALA A 49 12.18 -0.87 2.14
N ARG A 50 11.61 -0.72 3.33
CA ARG A 50 11.98 0.32 4.30
C ARG A 50 12.03 -0.28 5.69
N HIS A 51 12.92 0.24 6.52
CA HIS A 51 13.02 -0.16 7.92
C HIS A 51 12.92 1.06 8.82
N GLY A 52 12.12 0.93 9.87
CA GLY A 52 11.97 1.98 10.88
C GLY A 52 10.84 2.96 10.58
N LYS A 53 10.29 3.51 11.65
CA LYS A 53 9.13 4.40 11.59
C LYS A 53 9.39 5.63 10.71
N VAL A 54 10.54 6.28 10.86
CA VAL A 54 10.85 7.51 10.11
C VAL A 54 10.83 7.26 8.61
N ALA A 55 11.47 6.16 8.16
CA ALA A 55 11.50 5.82 6.75
C ALA A 55 10.10 5.50 6.20
N VAL A 56 9.27 4.81 6.98
CA VAL A 56 7.90 4.47 6.58
C VAL A 56 7.02 5.72 6.49
N LEU A 57 7.14 6.63 7.45
CA LEU A 57 6.39 7.89 7.41
C LEU A 57 6.79 8.74 6.21
N ASP A 58 8.07 8.71 5.82
CA ASP A 58 8.53 9.39 4.62
C ASP A 58 7.90 8.81 3.35
N VAL A 59 7.80 7.48 3.27
CA VAL A 59 7.08 6.82 2.17
C VAL A 59 5.62 7.26 2.12
N CYS A 60 4.94 7.29 3.24
CA CYS A 60 3.55 7.73 3.31
C CYS A 60 3.39 9.18 2.85
N ARG A 61 4.35 10.05 3.19
CA ARG A 61 4.36 11.44 2.72
C ARG A 61 4.53 11.51 1.21
N GLN A 62 5.42 10.71 0.64
CA GLN A 62 5.60 10.67 -0.82
C GLN A 62 4.33 10.19 -1.53
N ILE A 63 3.66 9.18 -0.98
CA ILE A 63 2.38 8.73 -1.53
C ILE A 63 1.34 9.86 -1.44
N ALA A 64 1.23 10.52 -0.29
CA ALA A 64 0.28 11.60 -0.06
C ALA A 64 0.51 12.80 -0.98
N ASP A 65 1.76 13.09 -1.32
CA ASP A 65 2.12 14.19 -2.21
C ASP A 65 1.77 13.89 -3.68
N ASN A 66 1.58 12.63 -4.03
CA ASN A 66 1.38 12.22 -5.41
C ASN A 66 0.00 11.65 -5.71
N PHE A 67 -0.72 11.16 -4.71
CA PHE A 67 -1.99 10.46 -4.91
C PHE A 67 -3.04 10.85 -3.89
N ARG A 68 -4.30 10.72 -4.30
CA ARG A 68 -5.45 10.77 -3.40
C ARG A 68 -6.20 9.44 -3.51
N ILE A 69 -6.59 8.89 -2.39
CA ILE A 69 -7.40 7.68 -2.34
C ILE A 69 -8.87 8.08 -2.49
N ARG A 70 -9.52 7.62 -3.56
CA ARG A 70 -10.94 7.88 -3.82
C ARG A 70 -11.82 6.83 -3.19
N LYS A 71 -11.40 5.57 -3.28
CA LYS A 71 -12.19 4.44 -2.83
C LYS A 71 -11.26 3.26 -2.57
N HIS A 72 -11.66 2.39 -1.65
CA HIS A 72 -11.02 1.10 -1.49
C HIS A 72 -12.08 0.03 -1.24
N ASP A 73 -11.95 -1.09 -1.91
CA ASP A 73 -12.83 -2.24 -1.77
C ASP A 73 -12.01 -3.43 -1.28
N ARG A 74 -12.34 -3.92 -0.10
CA ARG A 74 -11.68 -5.08 0.46
C ARG A 74 -12.42 -6.33 0.02
N GLU A 75 -11.81 -7.07 -0.91
CA GLU A 75 -12.43 -8.25 -1.51
C GLU A 75 -12.40 -9.45 -0.55
N THR A 76 -11.29 -9.63 0.16
CA THR A 76 -11.09 -10.75 1.07
C THR A 76 -10.25 -10.27 2.25
N VAL A 77 -10.58 -10.73 3.44
CA VAL A 77 -9.79 -10.45 4.63
C VAL A 77 -9.70 -11.70 5.49
N MET A 78 -8.49 -11.94 6.01
CA MET A 78 -8.22 -13.02 6.98
C MET A 78 -7.56 -12.39 8.19
N LEU A 79 -8.14 -12.59 9.36
CA LEU A 79 -7.65 -12.00 10.60
C LEU A 79 -7.15 -13.08 11.55
N GLY A 80 -5.92 -12.94 12.02
CA GLY A 80 -5.40 -13.63 13.16
C GLY A 80 -5.45 -12.73 14.40
N GLU A 81 -4.94 -13.19 15.51
CA GLU A 81 -4.97 -12.42 16.76
C GLU A 81 -4.14 -11.12 16.63
N GLU A 82 -2.92 -11.23 16.09
CA GLU A 82 -2.03 -10.09 15.85
C GLU A 82 -1.53 -10.07 14.41
N SER A 83 -2.34 -10.56 13.48
CA SER A 83 -2.01 -10.60 12.08
C SER A 83 -3.23 -10.37 11.22
N ALA A 84 -3.00 -9.95 9.98
CA ALA A 84 -4.07 -9.76 9.02
C ALA A 84 -3.52 -9.89 7.61
N SER A 85 -4.34 -10.44 6.71
CA SER A 85 -4.06 -10.40 5.30
C SER A 85 -5.33 -10.02 4.55
N SER A 86 -5.18 -9.33 3.44
CA SER A 86 -6.31 -8.90 2.62
C SER A 86 -5.92 -8.86 1.15
N MET A 87 -6.94 -9.03 0.31
CA MET A 87 -6.87 -8.58 -1.07
C MET A 87 -7.84 -7.41 -1.22
N LEU A 88 -7.37 -6.33 -1.80
CA LEU A 88 -8.21 -5.15 -2.00
C LEU A 88 -7.86 -4.39 -3.27
N ARG A 89 -8.81 -3.57 -3.68
CA ARG A 89 -8.66 -2.68 -4.83
C ARG A 89 -8.73 -1.24 -4.36
N TYR A 90 -7.73 -0.46 -4.69
CA TYR A 90 -7.74 0.98 -4.51
C TYR A 90 -8.09 1.69 -5.81
N SER A 91 -8.91 2.72 -5.68
CA SER A 91 -9.13 3.69 -6.76
C SER A 91 -8.46 4.98 -6.33
N LEU A 92 -7.43 5.38 -7.07
CA LEU A 92 -6.59 6.53 -6.77
C LEU A 92 -6.74 7.60 -7.85
N THR A 93 -6.37 8.83 -7.49
CA THR A 93 -6.17 9.90 -8.47
C THR A 93 -4.74 10.40 -8.33
N ALA A 94 -4.01 10.45 -9.44
CA ALA A 94 -2.70 11.08 -9.47
C ALA A 94 -2.88 12.60 -9.41
N LEU A 95 -2.22 13.27 -8.45
CA LEU A 95 -2.49 14.69 -8.18
C LEU A 95 -1.96 15.62 -9.26
N ASP A 96 -0.87 15.26 -9.94
CA ASP A 96 -0.27 16.10 -10.97
C ASP A 96 -1.08 16.14 -12.27
N SER A 97 -1.67 15.01 -12.65
CA SER A 97 -2.37 14.84 -13.92
C SER A 97 -3.88 14.66 -13.77
N ASN A 98 -4.37 14.51 -12.54
CA ASN A 98 -5.76 14.17 -12.23
C ASN A 98 -6.18 12.83 -12.84
N LYS A 99 -5.23 11.96 -13.15
CA LYS A 99 -5.46 10.69 -13.82
C LYS A 99 -5.96 9.64 -12.84
N PRO A 100 -7.02 8.90 -13.18
CA PRO A 100 -7.48 7.81 -12.33
C PRO A 100 -6.56 6.59 -12.48
N ILE A 101 -6.28 5.93 -11.35
CA ILE A 101 -5.50 4.70 -11.30
C ILE A 101 -6.25 3.70 -10.45
N SER A 102 -6.48 2.50 -10.96
CA SER A 102 -7.06 1.39 -10.23
C SER A 102 -5.94 0.40 -9.89
N LEU A 103 -5.81 0.05 -8.61
CA LEU A 103 -4.70 -0.74 -8.12
C LEU A 103 -5.21 -1.92 -7.30
N ARG A 104 -4.90 -3.13 -7.75
CA ARG A 104 -5.20 -4.33 -6.97
C ARG A 104 -3.96 -4.77 -6.22
N LEU A 105 -4.13 -5.08 -4.93
CA LEU A 105 -3.03 -5.50 -4.10
C LEU A 105 -3.44 -6.56 -3.08
N ALA A 106 -2.43 -7.28 -2.60
CA ALA A 106 -2.55 -8.14 -1.42
C ALA A 106 -1.57 -7.65 -0.38
N HIS A 107 -1.93 -7.74 0.89
CA HIS A 107 -1.01 -7.43 1.98
C HIS A 107 -1.01 -8.51 3.05
N PHE A 108 0.11 -8.59 3.74
CA PHE A 108 0.33 -9.47 4.88
C PHE A 108 0.92 -8.61 5.99
N ALA A 109 0.20 -8.48 7.10
CA ALA A 109 0.60 -7.59 8.18
C ALA A 109 0.67 -8.33 9.51
N GLN A 110 1.66 -7.97 10.33
CA GLN A 110 1.80 -8.43 11.70
C GLN A 110 1.82 -7.23 12.62
N PHE A 111 1.12 -7.35 13.75
CA PHE A 111 1.03 -6.31 14.76
C PHE A 111 1.61 -6.82 16.08
N LYS A 112 2.05 -5.88 16.91
CA LYS A 112 2.52 -6.17 18.26
C LYS A 112 2.04 -5.06 19.18
N ALA A 113 1.29 -5.42 20.22
CA ALA A 113 0.70 -4.44 21.14
C ALA A 113 -0.07 -3.34 20.41
N GLY A 114 -0.83 -3.70 19.38
CA GLY A 114 -1.64 -2.78 18.59
C GLY A 114 -0.89 -1.97 17.55
N ARG A 115 0.44 -2.13 17.42
CA ARG A 115 1.24 -1.38 16.47
C ARG A 115 1.72 -2.27 15.33
N LEU A 116 1.79 -1.72 14.13
CA LEU A 116 2.29 -2.42 12.95
C LEU A 116 3.78 -2.73 13.13
N LEU A 117 4.12 -4.01 13.11
CA LEU A 117 5.50 -4.48 13.23
C LEU A 117 6.09 -4.84 11.88
N ASN A 118 5.28 -5.42 11.00
CA ASN A 118 5.75 -5.94 9.71
C ASN A 118 4.61 -5.88 8.71
N ILE A 119 4.89 -5.42 7.51
CA ILE A 119 3.92 -5.50 6.41
C ILE A 119 4.64 -5.77 5.09
N ARG A 120 4.02 -6.62 4.29
CA ARG A 120 4.42 -6.89 2.91
C ARG A 120 3.22 -6.65 2.02
N VAL A 121 3.43 -5.86 0.95
CA VAL A 121 2.40 -5.54 -0.02
C VAL A 121 2.86 -6.01 -1.38
N VAL A 122 1.98 -6.73 -2.08
CA VAL A 122 2.21 -7.21 -3.44
C VAL A 122 1.19 -6.55 -4.34
N LEU A 123 1.66 -5.86 -5.36
CA LEU A 123 0.82 -5.14 -6.32
C LEU A 123 0.70 -5.91 -7.62
N ASP A 124 -0.39 -5.69 -8.35
CA ASP A 124 -0.45 -6.03 -9.77
C ASP A 124 0.38 -4.99 -10.53
N THR A 125 1.68 -5.26 -10.62
CA THR A 125 2.65 -4.27 -11.10
C THR A 125 2.57 -4.01 -12.59
N PHE A 126 2.25 -5.03 -13.38
CA PHE A 126 2.13 -4.88 -14.82
C PHE A 126 0.98 -3.92 -15.17
N ASP A 127 -0.18 -4.15 -14.56
CA ASP A 127 -1.34 -3.29 -14.76
C ASP A 127 -1.07 -1.86 -14.29
N LEU A 128 -0.40 -1.69 -13.15
CA LEU A 128 -0.03 -0.37 -12.64
C LEU A 128 0.87 0.38 -13.62
N VAL A 129 1.87 -0.29 -14.17
CA VAL A 129 2.80 0.32 -15.13
C VAL A 129 2.08 0.75 -16.40
N GLU A 130 1.20 -0.09 -16.95
CA GLU A 130 0.41 0.26 -18.12
C GLU A 130 -0.45 1.50 -17.86
N GLN A 131 -1.11 1.56 -16.71
CA GLN A 131 -1.94 2.72 -16.35
C GLN A 131 -1.09 3.98 -16.21
N ALA A 132 0.07 3.88 -15.56
CA ALA A 132 0.94 5.03 -15.38
C ALA A 132 1.48 5.56 -16.70
N LEU A 133 1.81 4.67 -17.64
CA LEU A 133 2.26 5.06 -18.98
C LEU A 133 1.12 5.55 -19.87
N GLY A 134 -0.12 5.19 -19.54
CA GLY A 134 -1.29 5.52 -20.35
C GLY A 134 -1.39 4.74 -21.65
N ARG A 135 -0.72 3.60 -21.74
CA ARG A 135 -0.72 2.75 -22.93
C ARG A 135 -0.39 1.31 -22.56
N PRO A 136 -0.88 0.32 -23.32
CA PRO A 136 -0.51 -1.07 -23.10
C PRO A 136 0.96 -1.31 -23.43
N ILE A 137 1.55 -2.27 -22.73
CA ILE A 137 2.92 -2.73 -22.98
C ILE A 137 2.82 -4.00 -23.83
N HIS A 138 3.44 -3.95 -25.01
CA HIS A 138 3.49 -5.11 -25.89
C HIS A 138 4.67 -5.98 -25.51
N LEU A 139 4.37 -7.17 -24.96
CA LEU A 139 5.38 -8.15 -24.62
C LEU A 139 5.30 -9.34 -25.55
N GLN A 140 6.46 -9.93 -25.81
CA GLN A 140 6.53 -11.19 -26.54
C GLN A 140 5.92 -12.29 -25.68
N LYS A 141 5.08 -13.12 -26.30
CA LYS A 141 4.45 -14.24 -25.60
C LYS A 141 5.51 -15.28 -25.23
N PHE A 142 5.47 -15.76 -24.00
CA PHE A 142 6.36 -16.80 -23.55
C PHE A 142 6.01 -18.12 -24.27
N ALA A 143 7.05 -18.79 -24.83
CA ALA A 143 6.86 -20.07 -25.53
C ALA A 143 6.93 -21.22 -24.53
N PHE A 144 5.83 -21.93 -24.38
CA PHE A 144 5.78 -23.13 -23.56
C PHE A 144 6.09 -24.36 -24.40
N ARG A 145 6.79 -25.33 -23.81
CA ARG A 145 6.94 -26.65 -24.39
C ARG A 145 5.69 -27.48 -24.12
N HIS A 146 5.26 -28.21 -25.13
CA HIS A 146 4.13 -29.13 -25.05
C HIS A 146 4.59 -30.57 -24.87
#